data_cbcce34495a2211976aea7950df2d893
#
_entry.id   cbcce34495a2211976aea7950df2d893
#
_cell.length_a   1.000
_cell.length_b   1.000
_cell.length_c   1.000
_cell.angle_alpha   90.00
_cell.angle_beta   90.00
_cell.angle_gamma   90.00
#
_symmetry.space_group_name_H-M   'P 1'
#
loop_
_entity.id
_entity.type
_entity.pdbx_description
1 polymer ?
#
loop_
_entity_poly.entity_id
_entity_poly.type
_entity_poly.pdbx_seq_one_letter_code
_entity_poly.pdbx_strand_id
1 'polypeptide(L)'
;MELYCEIGRLVSDRPGKGAAVAAAEYLCGAYPDTSGFSPRNLRRMREFYRTYESAPEVLAEAMTIGWTQNVVILEAELSTQERAWYIKAAGQFGWSKLELAGNIRERI
;
A
#
# COMPACT_ATOMS: atom_id res chain seq x y z
N MET A 1 -3.68 -8.72 1.59
CA MET A 1 -2.41 -7.96 1.72
C MET A 1 -1.21 -8.67 1.13
N GLU A 2 -1.04 -9.96 1.38
CA GLU A 2 0.08 -10.71 0.79
C GLU A 2 0.06 -10.68 -0.74
N LEU A 3 -1.13 -10.84 -1.34
CA LEU A 3 -1.27 -10.78 -2.79
C LEU A 3 -0.85 -9.41 -3.33
N TYR A 4 -1.28 -8.34 -2.68
CA TYR A 4 -0.94 -6.98 -3.12
C TYR A 4 0.57 -6.72 -3.00
N CYS A 5 1.18 -7.20 -1.93
CA CYS A 5 2.63 -7.07 -1.74
C CYS A 5 3.38 -7.82 -2.85
N GLU A 6 2.96 -9.04 -3.17
CA GLU A 6 3.59 -9.85 -4.22
C GLU A 6 3.42 -9.21 -5.61
N ILE A 7 2.23 -8.69 -5.91
CA ILE A 7 2.00 -7.96 -7.15
C ILE A 7 2.91 -6.73 -7.22
N GLY A 8 3.01 -5.98 -6.12
CA GLY A 8 3.89 -4.82 -6.04
C GLY A 8 5.35 -5.18 -6.32
N ARG A 9 5.83 -6.30 -5.78
CA ARG A 9 7.18 -6.80 -6.03
C ARG A 9 7.40 -7.10 -7.50
N LEU A 10 6.46 -7.81 -8.11
CA LEU A 10 6.57 -8.19 -9.53
C LEU A 10 6.53 -6.98 -10.45
N VAL A 11 5.67 -6.00 -10.16
CA VAL A 11 5.61 -4.76 -10.95
C VAL A 11 6.86 -3.92 -10.73
N SER A 12 7.40 -3.91 -9.51
CA SER A 12 8.62 -3.18 -9.17
C SER A 12 9.84 -3.68 -9.94
N ASP A 13 9.90 -4.98 -10.26
CA ASP A 13 11.00 -5.58 -11.00
C ASP A 13 11.02 -5.18 -12.48
N ARG A 14 9.95 -4.56 -12.98
CA ARG A 14 9.85 -4.13 -14.36
C ARG A 14 9.94 -2.61 -14.43
N PRO A 15 11.00 -2.04 -15.03
CA PRO A 15 11.12 -0.59 -15.16
C PRO A 15 10.14 -0.06 -16.19
N GLY A 16 9.71 1.20 -15.98
CA GLY A 16 8.88 1.94 -16.91
C GLY A 16 7.46 2.14 -16.46
N LYS A 17 6.85 3.20 -16.99
CA LYS A 17 5.49 3.61 -16.65
C LYS A 17 4.41 2.63 -17.13
N GLY A 18 4.73 1.86 -18.18
CA GLY A 18 3.78 0.93 -18.76
C GLY A 18 3.59 -0.36 -18.00
N ALA A 19 4.48 -0.68 -17.05
CA ALA A 19 4.43 -1.95 -16.33
C ALA A 19 3.13 -2.11 -15.53
N ALA A 20 2.70 -1.05 -14.83
CA ALA A 20 1.46 -1.09 -14.06
C ALA A 20 0.24 -1.23 -14.96
N VAL A 21 0.23 -0.56 -16.12
CA VAL A 21 -0.87 -0.66 -17.08
C VAL A 21 -0.97 -2.06 -17.66
N ALA A 22 0.16 -2.63 -18.09
CA ALA A 22 0.21 -3.98 -18.66
C ALA A 22 -0.23 -5.02 -17.63
N ALA A 23 0.24 -4.90 -16.39
CA ALA A 23 -0.16 -5.80 -15.32
C ALA A 23 -1.66 -5.68 -15.01
N ALA A 24 -2.19 -4.46 -14.99
CA ALA A 24 -3.62 -4.23 -14.76
C ALA A 24 -4.46 -4.86 -15.85
N GLU A 25 -4.08 -4.71 -17.12
CA GLU A 25 -4.80 -5.32 -18.24
C GLU A 25 -4.81 -6.84 -18.12
N TYR A 26 -3.67 -7.43 -17.81
CA TYR A 26 -3.58 -8.87 -17.63
C TYR A 26 -4.47 -9.36 -16.48
N LEU A 27 -4.40 -8.71 -15.33
CA LEU A 27 -5.14 -9.12 -14.14
C LEU A 27 -6.65 -8.91 -14.29
N CYS A 28 -7.06 -7.81 -14.92
CA CYS A 28 -8.48 -7.56 -15.19
C CYS A 28 -9.04 -8.59 -16.18
N GLY A 29 -8.24 -9.02 -17.16
CA GLY A 29 -8.64 -10.07 -18.10
C GLY A 29 -8.71 -11.44 -17.44
N ALA A 30 -7.75 -11.76 -16.59
CA ALA A 30 -7.69 -13.06 -15.90
C ALA A 30 -8.72 -13.18 -14.78
N TYR A 31 -9.02 -12.08 -14.10
CA TYR A 31 -9.93 -12.04 -12.96
C TYR A 31 -10.97 -10.93 -13.11
N PRO A 32 -11.90 -11.06 -14.07
CA PRO A 32 -12.82 -9.97 -14.41
C PRO A 32 -13.78 -9.59 -13.28
N ASP A 33 -14.05 -10.52 -12.37
CA ASP A 33 -14.97 -10.28 -11.26
C ASP A 33 -14.27 -9.72 -10.00
N THR A 34 -12.96 -9.55 -10.07
CA THR A 34 -12.17 -9.06 -8.92
C THR A 34 -11.88 -7.58 -9.10
N SER A 35 -12.17 -6.78 -8.07
CA SER A 35 -11.83 -5.36 -8.05
C SER A 35 -10.40 -5.17 -7.51
N GLY A 36 -9.87 -3.97 -7.67
CA GLY A 36 -8.58 -3.62 -7.10
C GLY A 36 -7.38 -3.75 -8.04
N PHE A 37 -7.61 -4.15 -9.29
CA PHE A 37 -6.53 -4.30 -10.28
C PHE A 37 -6.46 -3.15 -11.29
N SER A 38 -6.91 -1.94 -10.90
CA SER A 38 -6.73 -0.76 -11.74
C SER A 38 -5.25 -0.39 -11.83
N PRO A 39 -4.81 0.28 -12.92
CA PRO A 39 -3.42 0.77 -13.01
C PRO A 39 -3.02 1.63 -11.82
N ARG A 40 -3.92 2.48 -11.34
CA ARG A 40 -3.66 3.33 -10.18
C ARG A 40 -3.39 2.49 -8.93
N ASN A 41 -4.18 1.46 -8.69
CA ASN A 41 -4.01 0.61 -7.51
C ASN A 41 -2.75 -0.24 -7.62
N LEU A 42 -2.40 -0.71 -8.82
CA LEU A 42 -1.15 -1.44 -9.02
C LEU A 42 0.08 -0.55 -8.79
N ARG A 43 0.01 0.73 -9.14
CA ARG A 43 1.07 1.68 -8.82
C ARG A 43 1.20 1.85 -7.31
N ARG A 44 0.08 1.86 -6.58
CA ARG A 44 0.08 1.89 -5.11
C ARG A 44 0.70 0.63 -4.52
N MET A 45 0.42 -0.53 -5.09
CA MET A 45 1.04 -1.79 -4.66
C MET A 45 2.55 -1.76 -4.84
N ARG A 46 3.02 -1.23 -5.99
CA ARG A 46 4.43 -1.06 -6.27
C ARG A 46 5.09 -0.11 -5.27
N GLU A 47 4.45 1.02 -5.01
CA GLU A 47 4.94 2.00 -4.06
C GLU A 47 4.99 1.43 -2.64
N PHE A 48 3.98 0.68 -2.25
CA PHE A 48 3.94 -0.02 -0.96
C PHE A 48 5.14 -0.95 -0.82
N TYR A 49 5.39 -1.78 -1.82
CA TYR A 49 6.53 -2.69 -1.80
C TYR A 49 7.85 -1.93 -1.72
N ARG A 50 8.05 -0.93 -2.57
CA ARG A 50 9.29 -0.15 -2.61
C ARG A 50 9.54 0.62 -1.31
N THR A 51 8.49 1.09 -0.69
CA THR A 51 8.60 1.85 0.55
C THR A 51 9.10 0.97 1.70
N TYR A 52 8.66 -0.28 1.76
CA TYR A 52 8.95 -1.15 2.90
C TYR A 52 9.91 -2.28 2.60
N GLU A 53 10.44 -2.40 1.39
CA GLU A 53 11.32 -3.53 1.04
C GLU A 53 12.58 -3.59 1.87
N SER A 54 13.11 -2.44 2.28
CA SER A 54 14.31 -2.36 3.12
C SER A 54 14.00 -2.40 4.62
N ALA A 55 12.75 -2.51 5.00
CA ALA A 55 12.31 -2.51 6.39
C ALA A 55 11.29 -3.64 6.62
N PRO A 56 11.73 -4.91 6.62
CA PRO A 56 10.81 -6.04 6.72
C PRO A 56 9.98 -6.04 8.00
N GLU A 57 10.48 -5.46 9.07
CA GLU A 57 9.74 -5.35 10.33
C GLU A 57 8.53 -4.43 10.18
N VAL A 58 8.72 -3.30 9.51
CA VAL A 58 7.65 -2.35 9.25
C VAL A 58 6.65 -2.93 8.25
N LEU A 59 7.14 -3.64 7.24
CA LEU A 59 6.28 -4.33 6.28
C LEU A 59 5.36 -5.32 6.98
N ALA A 60 5.90 -6.13 7.89
CA ALA A 60 5.11 -7.10 8.64
C ALA A 60 3.99 -6.42 9.43
N GLU A 61 4.28 -5.29 10.08
CA GLU A 61 3.27 -4.53 10.80
C GLU A 61 2.24 -3.91 9.85
N ALA A 62 2.68 -3.38 8.71
CA ALA A 62 1.79 -2.80 7.71
C ALA A 62 0.81 -3.83 7.15
N MET A 63 1.22 -5.09 7.08
CA MET A 63 0.36 -6.16 6.60
C MET A 63 -0.72 -6.57 7.60
N THR A 64 -0.66 -6.10 8.84
CA THR A 64 -1.67 -6.37 9.86
C THR A 64 -2.86 -5.41 9.80
N ILE A 65 -2.72 -4.28 9.11
CA ILE A 65 -3.81 -3.32 8.91
C ILE A 65 -4.33 -3.45 7.47
N GLY A 66 -5.46 -2.82 7.19
CA GLY A 66 -6.11 -2.93 5.89
C GLY A 66 -5.40 -2.16 4.78
N TRP A 67 -5.70 -2.53 3.54
CA TRP A 67 -5.13 -1.88 2.35
C TRP A 67 -5.47 -0.39 2.30
N THR A 68 -6.72 -0.02 2.58
CA THR A 68 -7.14 1.38 2.53
C THR A 68 -6.40 2.24 3.55
N GLN A 69 -6.11 1.71 4.73
CA GLN A 69 -5.31 2.38 5.76
C GLN A 69 -3.86 2.54 5.28
N ASN A 70 -3.29 1.53 4.66
CA ASN A 70 -1.96 1.61 4.08
C ASN A 70 -1.85 2.66 3.00
N VAL A 71 -2.87 2.77 2.13
CA VAL A 71 -2.89 3.80 1.08
C VAL A 71 -2.89 5.21 1.69
N VAL A 72 -3.66 5.43 2.74
CA VAL A 72 -3.68 6.72 3.45
C VAL A 72 -2.28 7.09 3.94
N ILE A 73 -1.58 6.13 4.54
CA ILE A 73 -0.23 6.37 5.07
C ILE A 73 0.78 6.60 3.94
N LEU A 74 0.68 5.84 2.84
CA LEU A 74 1.58 6.00 1.69
C LEU A 74 1.43 7.35 1.00
N GLU A 75 0.20 7.82 0.86
CA GLU A 75 -0.07 9.08 0.17
C GLU A 75 0.18 10.30 1.04
N ALA A 76 0.32 10.14 2.34
CA ALA A 76 0.69 11.21 3.23
C ALA A 76 2.20 11.48 3.15
N GLU A 77 2.59 12.74 3.22
CA GLU A 77 4.00 13.13 3.19
C GLU A 77 4.64 12.92 4.57
N LEU A 78 4.97 11.67 4.87
CA LEU A 78 5.51 11.27 6.16
C LEU A 78 6.93 10.72 6.01
N SER A 79 7.74 10.92 7.05
CA SER A 79 9.03 10.26 7.14
C SER A 79 8.84 8.76 7.41
N THR A 80 9.92 7.98 7.25
CA THR A 80 9.88 6.54 7.54
C THR A 80 9.48 6.27 9.00
N GLN A 81 9.99 7.08 9.92
CA GLN A 81 9.65 6.96 11.35
C GLN A 81 8.20 7.28 11.63
N GLU A 82 7.68 8.32 11.00
CA GLU A 82 6.28 8.70 11.15
C GLU A 82 5.35 7.62 10.58
N ARG A 83 5.69 7.06 9.41
CA ARG A 83 4.92 5.95 8.84
C ARG A 83 4.85 4.76 9.79
N ALA A 84 5.98 4.36 10.36
CA ALA A 84 6.03 3.25 11.30
C ALA A 84 5.15 3.52 12.51
N TRP A 85 5.18 4.74 13.02
CA TRP A 85 4.36 5.14 14.16
C TRP A 85 2.87 5.02 13.87
N TYR A 86 2.43 5.55 12.70
CA TYR A 86 1.02 5.51 12.33
C TYR A 86 0.53 4.10 12.03
N ILE A 87 1.37 3.25 11.45
CA ILE A 87 1.04 1.84 11.23
C ILE A 87 0.76 1.15 12.56
N LYS A 88 1.64 1.33 13.53
CA LYS A 88 1.44 0.75 14.88
C LYS A 88 0.20 1.29 15.55
N ALA A 89 0.00 2.60 15.51
CA ALA A 89 -1.14 3.24 16.14
C ALA A 89 -2.45 2.79 15.50
N ALA A 90 -2.51 2.71 14.19
CA ALA A 90 -3.70 2.24 13.49
C ALA A 90 -4.07 0.81 13.87
N GLY A 91 -3.07 -0.06 13.99
CA GLY A 91 -3.30 -1.44 14.42
C GLY A 91 -3.69 -1.55 15.88
N GLN A 92 -3.02 -0.79 16.75
CA GLN A 92 -3.25 -0.85 18.18
C GLN A 92 -4.60 -0.26 18.58
N PHE A 93 -4.99 0.88 17.99
CA PHE A 93 -6.20 1.60 18.35
C PHE A 93 -7.38 1.28 17.42
N GLY A 94 -7.17 0.47 16.40
CA GLY A 94 -8.24 0.11 15.47
C GLY A 94 -8.78 1.28 14.66
N TRP A 95 -7.92 2.24 14.29
CA TRP A 95 -8.35 3.42 13.55
C TRP A 95 -8.86 3.05 12.17
N SER A 96 -10.05 3.55 11.83
CA SER A 96 -10.58 3.46 10.48
C SER A 96 -9.78 4.35 9.52
N LYS A 97 -10.03 4.20 8.22
CA LYS A 97 -9.42 5.05 7.19
C LYS A 97 -9.61 6.54 7.50
N LEU A 98 -10.82 6.93 7.87
CA LEU A 98 -11.14 8.34 8.14
C LEU A 98 -10.48 8.84 9.43
N GLU A 99 -10.49 8.03 10.47
CA GLU A 99 -9.83 8.37 11.74
C GLU A 99 -8.33 8.52 11.53
N LEU A 100 -7.72 7.59 10.80
CA LEU A 100 -6.30 7.63 10.51
C LEU A 100 -5.93 8.88 9.71
N ALA A 101 -6.69 9.18 8.64
CA ALA A 101 -6.44 10.36 7.82
C ALA A 101 -6.57 11.65 8.65
N GLY A 102 -7.56 11.74 9.53
CA GLY A 102 -7.73 12.87 10.42
C GLY A 102 -6.58 13.05 11.39
N ASN A 103 -6.12 11.95 11.98
CA ASN A 103 -5.02 11.98 12.93
C ASN A 103 -3.69 12.37 12.26
N ILE A 104 -3.44 11.91 11.05
CA ILE A 104 -2.26 12.32 10.29
C ILE A 104 -2.31 13.83 10.00
N ARG A 105 -3.46 14.32 9.56
CA ARG A 105 -3.65 15.74 9.25
C ARG A 105 -3.40 16.62 10.48
N GLU A 106 -3.84 16.17 11.63
CA GLU A 106 -3.69 16.91 12.90
C GLU A 106 -2.39 16.58 13.63
N ARG A 107 -1.59 15.69 13.10
CA ARG A 107 -0.31 15.28 13.68
C ARG A 107 -0.44 14.70 15.10
N ILE A 108 -1.45 13.91 15.30
CA ILE A 108 -1.65 13.24 16.59
C ILE A 108 -0.78 11.99 16.70
#